data_dd2d71c942ae8cee3e4d4df4a67051a5
#
_entry.id   dd2d71c942ae8cee3e4d4df4a67051a5
#
_cell.length_a   1.000
_cell.length_b   1.000
_cell.length_c   1.000
_cell.angle_alpha   90.00
_cell.angle_beta   90.00
_cell.angle_gamma   90.00
#
_symmetry.space_group_name_H-M   'P 1'
#
loop_
_entity.id
_entity.type
_entity.pdbx_description
1 polymer ?
#
loop_
_entity_poly.entity_id
_entity_poly.type
_entity_poly.pdbx_seq_one_letter_code
_entity_poly.pdbx_strand_id
1 'polypeptide(L)'
;MDHRERVLAALAGAPLDRPPLSFWGHFYHRESTAEDLVEATLEFQREYDWDWVKLNPRKHYHVEPWGVRYRYSGRAADKPVLDSWPVHQPGDWAAIAERPGDMGALAEQLTAVRLLRAALPADVPLVQTVFTPLAVLGEMVEEPGELRLHMRNQPKVVRGALEAVTRTFEGYVARLRDERIDGIYLATVDWASRNLMSPEDYREWGRPYDLRLLELVAGLPFNVLHVCKRRNLLLEFADYPVAAYSYDANDPTNPPLENALSRMPGAFMGGISHEDALQARSPDRVLEEFRRASEITGGRRWLAAPGCSIPPATPAANLKAVRAAADATRLPQT
;
A
#
# COMPACT_ATOMS: atom_id res chain seq x y z
N MET A 1 -4.75 5.55 -25.32
CA MET A 1 -3.74 5.84 -24.27
C MET A 1 -2.95 4.60 -23.96
N ASP A 2 -1.62 4.71 -23.77
CA ASP A 2 -0.84 3.66 -23.14
C ASP A 2 -1.11 3.59 -21.62
N HIS A 3 -0.48 2.65 -20.91
CA HIS A 3 -0.70 2.47 -19.47
C HIS A 3 -0.31 3.72 -18.66
N ARG A 4 0.86 4.28 -18.94
CA ARG A 4 1.40 5.45 -18.23
C ARG A 4 0.54 6.69 -18.48
N GLU A 5 0.20 6.95 -19.73
CA GLU A 5 -0.67 8.07 -20.09
C GLU A 5 -2.01 7.99 -19.34
N ARG A 6 -2.62 6.80 -19.30
CA ARG A 6 -3.90 6.57 -18.63
C ARG A 6 -3.80 6.78 -17.11
N VAL A 7 -2.77 6.22 -16.47
CA VAL A 7 -2.55 6.40 -15.02
C VAL A 7 -2.31 7.88 -14.69
N LEU A 8 -1.42 8.57 -15.41
CA LEU A 8 -1.11 9.98 -15.16
C LEU A 8 -2.32 10.88 -15.42
N ALA A 9 -3.12 10.60 -16.46
CA ALA A 9 -4.35 11.34 -16.73
C ALA A 9 -5.38 11.14 -15.59
N ALA A 10 -5.53 9.92 -15.06
CA ALA A 10 -6.39 9.66 -13.92
C ALA A 10 -5.94 10.43 -12.65
N LEU A 11 -4.64 10.44 -12.37
CA LEU A 11 -4.08 11.20 -11.25
C LEU A 11 -4.33 12.70 -11.37
N ALA A 12 -4.25 13.24 -12.59
CA ALA A 12 -4.50 14.64 -12.89
C ALA A 12 -5.99 14.99 -13.00
N GLY A 13 -6.91 14.02 -12.99
CA GLY A 13 -8.33 14.24 -13.24
C GLY A 13 -8.66 14.61 -14.68
N ALA A 14 -7.74 14.35 -15.62
CA ALA A 14 -7.91 14.62 -17.04
C ALA A 14 -8.83 13.57 -17.71
N PRO A 15 -9.34 13.83 -18.94
CA PRO A 15 -10.12 12.87 -19.69
C PRO A 15 -9.35 11.56 -19.97
N LEU A 16 -10.08 10.45 -19.95
CA LEU A 16 -9.54 9.08 -20.09
C LEU A 16 -10.28 8.32 -21.17
N ASP A 17 -9.59 7.38 -21.85
CA ASP A 17 -10.24 6.42 -22.75
C ASP A 17 -11.07 5.40 -21.96
N ARG A 18 -10.57 4.94 -20.82
CA ARG A 18 -11.23 4.04 -19.85
C ARG A 18 -10.60 4.21 -18.44
N PRO A 19 -11.24 3.74 -17.38
CA PRO A 19 -10.61 3.74 -16.06
C PRO A 19 -9.34 2.89 -16.04
N PRO A 20 -8.21 3.38 -15.50
CA PRO A 20 -7.06 2.52 -15.21
C PRO A 20 -7.40 1.51 -14.12
N LEU A 21 -6.84 0.31 -14.23
CA LEU A 21 -7.15 -0.82 -13.35
C LEU A 21 -5.89 -1.57 -12.95
N SER A 22 -5.75 -1.90 -11.67
CA SER A 22 -4.75 -2.85 -11.19
C SER A 22 -5.17 -3.51 -9.87
N PHE A 23 -4.71 -4.75 -9.69
CA PHE A 23 -4.84 -5.50 -8.44
C PHE A 23 -3.48 -5.97 -7.96
N TRP A 24 -3.36 -6.27 -6.67
CA TRP A 24 -2.14 -6.77 -6.03
C TRP A 24 -2.47 -7.65 -4.83
N GLY A 25 -1.61 -8.62 -4.57
CA GLY A 25 -1.71 -9.54 -3.44
C GLY A 25 -0.35 -10.10 -3.05
N HIS A 26 -0.33 -10.94 -2.04
CA HIS A 26 0.86 -11.68 -1.66
C HIS A 26 0.98 -13.00 -2.42
N PHE A 27 2.22 -13.36 -2.73
CA PHE A 27 2.60 -14.66 -3.28
C PHE A 27 3.37 -15.46 -2.22
N TYR A 28 2.74 -15.74 -1.07
CA TYR A 28 3.41 -16.26 0.13
C TYR A 28 4.38 -17.43 -0.11
N HIS A 29 4.13 -18.26 -1.11
CA HIS A 29 5.01 -19.37 -1.49
C HIS A 29 6.12 -18.98 -2.49
N ARG A 30 6.12 -17.76 -2.99
CA ARG A 30 7.04 -17.22 -4.02
C ARG A 30 7.58 -15.82 -3.69
N GLU A 31 7.52 -15.41 -2.43
CA GLU A 31 8.01 -14.07 -2.03
C GLU A 31 9.23 -14.14 -1.09
N SER A 32 9.87 -15.33 -1.00
CA SER A 32 11.03 -15.55 -0.11
C SER A 32 12.35 -15.05 -0.69
N THR A 33 12.42 -14.83 -1.98
CA THR A 33 13.56 -14.23 -2.69
C THR A 33 13.08 -13.09 -3.61
N ALA A 34 13.99 -12.19 -3.97
CA ALA A 34 13.68 -11.11 -4.90
C ALA A 34 13.26 -11.66 -6.27
N GLU A 35 13.96 -12.68 -6.75
CA GLU A 35 13.75 -13.30 -8.06
C GLU A 35 12.38 -13.96 -8.15
N ASP A 36 11.99 -14.79 -7.17
CA ASP A 36 10.70 -15.46 -7.15
C ASP A 36 9.54 -14.45 -7.04
N LEU A 37 9.69 -13.42 -6.21
CA LEU A 37 8.72 -12.34 -6.08
C LEU A 37 8.52 -11.59 -7.39
N VAL A 38 9.61 -11.28 -8.09
CA VAL A 38 9.57 -10.59 -9.38
C VAL A 38 8.91 -11.45 -10.44
N GLU A 39 9.28 -12.74 -10.54
CA GLU A 39 8.68 -13.67 -11.49
C GLU A 39 7.17 -13.80 -11.27
N ALA A 40 6.72 -14.00 -10.01
CA ALA A 40 5.30 -14.06 -9.67
C ALA A 40 4.55 -12.77 -10.01
N THR A 41 5.18 -11.62 -9.75
CA THR A 41 4.59 -10.31 -10.08
C THR A 41 4.47 -10.10 -11.59
N LEU A 42 5.48 -10.49 -12.37
CA LEU A 42 5.45 -10.39 -13.83
C LEU A 42 4.44 -11.35 -14.47
N GLU A 43 4.30 -12.57 -13.93
CA GLU A 43 3.26 -13.50 -14.39
C GLU A 43 1.87 -12.90 -14.16
N PHE A 44 1.62 -12.35 -12.97
CA PHE A 44 0.36 -11.70 -12.65
C PHE A 44 0.10 -10.47 -13.51
N GLN A 45 1.13 -9.67 -13.79
CA GLN A 45 1.03 -8.53 -14.70
C GLN A 45 0.66 -8.98 -16.14
N ARG A 46 1.34 -10.02 -16.67
CA ARG A 46 1.08 -10.52 -18.03
C ARG A 46 -0.28 -11.16 -18.18
N GLU A 47 -0.77 -11.85 -17.15
CA GLU A 47 -2.07 -12.53 -17.20
C GLU A 47 -3.25 -11.56 -17.31
N TYR A 48 -3.13 -10.40 -16.64
CA TYR A 48 -4.26 -9.46 -16.53
C TYR A 48 -4.02 -8.11 -17.20
N ASP A 49 -2.80 -7.83 -17.65
CA ASP A 49 -2.43 -6.58 -18.32
C ASP A 49 -2.80 -5.34 -17.49
N TRP A 50 -2.35 -5.30 -16.21
CA TRP A 50 -2.65 -4.20 -15.30
C TRP A 50 -2.04 -2.88 -15.77
N ASP A 51 -2.75 -1.76 -15.55
CA ASP A 51 -2.30 -0.43 -15.97
C ASP A 51 -1.12 0.11 -15.14
N TRP A 52 -0.86 -0.44 -13.95
CA TRP A 52 0.35 -0.20 -13.16
C TRP A 52 0.67 -1.41 -12.31
N VAL A 53 1.90 -1.49 -11.85
CA VAL A 53 2.31 -2.49 -10.86
C VAL A 53 2.54 -1.80 -9.52
N LYS A 54 1.80 -2.22 -8.51
CA LYS A 54 2.15 -1.97 -7.12
C LYS A 54 2.87 -3.21 -6.61
N LEU A 55 4.20 -3.14 -6.44
CA LEU A 55 4.95 -4.25 -5.88
C LEU A 55 4.51 -4.48 -4.44
N ASN A 56 3.89 -5.64 -4.22
CA ASN A 56 3.53 -6.10 -2.89
C ASN A 56 4.74 -6.86 -2.34
N PRO A 57 5.49 -6.28 -1.39
CA PRO A 57 6.76 -6.85 -0.96
C PRO A 57 6.55 -8.13 -0.17
N ARG A 58 7.63 -8.86 0.07
CA ARG A 58 7.64 -9.97 1.01
C ARG A 58 7.04 -9.53 2.36
N LYS A 59 6.13 -10.33 2.86
CA LYS A 59 5.45 -10.02 4.13
C LYS A 59 6.48 -9.87 5.27
N HIS A 60 6.30 -8.87 6.11
CA HIS A 60 7.16 -8.56 7.27
C HIS A 60 8.62 -8.12 6.95
N TYR A 61 9.01 -7.90 5.68
CA TYR A 61 10.36 -7.45 5.32
C TYR A 61 10.80 -6.19 6.10
N HIS A 62 9.84 -5.32 6.39
CA HIS A 62 10.06 -4.00 6.97
C HIS A 62 10.41 -4.02 8.46
N VAL A 63 10.28 -5.15 9.15
CA VAL A 63 10.60 -5.31 10.58
C VAL A 63 11.76 -6.28 10.84
N GLU A 64 12.20 -7.03 9.84
CA GLU A 64 13.36 -7.93 9.95
C GLU A 64 14.65 -7.24 10.39
N PRO A 65 14.96 -5.99 9.96
CA PRO A 65 16.19 -5.31 10.39
C PRO A 65 16.34 -5.19 11.91
N TRP A 66 15.23 -5.29 12.65
CA TRP A 66 15.21 -5.21 14.12
C TRP A 66 14.97 -6.54 14.83
N GLY A 67 15.01 -7.66 14.07
CA GLY A 67 15.00 -8.99 14.65
C GLY A 67 13.62 -9.61 14.87
N VAL A 68 12.56 -9.05 14.28
CA VAL A 68 11.26 -9.74 14.19
C VAL A 68 11.44 -11.01 13.39
N ARG A 69 10.93 -12.13 13.90
CA ARG A 69 11.00 -13.45 13.25
C ARG A 69 9.61 -13.96 12.89
N TYR A 70 9.55 -14.68 11.78
CA TYR A 70 8.32 -15.28 11.29
C TYR A 70 8.62 -16.51 10.44
N ARG A 71 7.62 -17.34 10.21
CA ARG A 71 7.75 -18.60 9.48
C ARG A 71 6.72 -18.68 8.36
N TYR A 72 7.18 -19.06 7.18
CA TYR A 72 6.34 -19.46 6.07
C TYR A 72 5.96 -20.93 6.16
N SER A 73 4.70 -21.24 5.82
CA SER A 73 4.24 -22.64 5.69
C SER A 73 4.66 -23.27 4.35
N GLY A 74 5.06 -22.44 3.37
CA GLY A 74 5.30 -22.87 1.99
C GLY A 74 4.04 -23.00 1.14
N ARG A 75 2.85 -22.73 1.69
CA ARG A 75 1.58 -22.79 0.95
C ARG A 75 1.15 -21.40 0.48
N ALA A 76 0.58 -21.35 -0.72
CA ALA A 76 0.18 -20.08 -1.36
C ALA A 76 -0.85 -19.28 -0.54
N ALA A 77 -1.77 -19.94 0.14
CA ALA A 77 -2.86 -19.31 0.88
C ALA A 77 -2.50 -18.84 2.29
N ASP A 78 -1.39 -19.34 2.83
CA ASP A 78 -1.07 -19.13 4.24
C ASP A 78 -0.17 -17.94 4.44
N LYS A 79 -0.64 -16.96 5.20
CA LYS A 79 0.21 -15.87 5.67
C LYS A 79 1.35 -16.43 6.54
N PRO A 80 2.56 -15.84 6.46
CA PRO A 80 3.60 -16.16 7.42
C PRO A 80 3.16 -15.75 8.83
N VAL A 81 3.56 -16.56 9.80
CA VAL A 81 3.20 -16.38 11.22
C VAL A 81 4.39 -15.77 11.95
N LEU A 82 4.16 -14.63 12.59
CA LEU A 82 5.12 -14.01 13.50
C LEU A 82 5.31 -14.91 14.73
N ASP A 83 6.54 -15.11 15.17
CA ASP A 83 6.88 -15.96 16.29
C ASP A 83 7.88 -15.34 17.28
N SER A 84 8.42 -14.15 16.98
CA SER A 84 9.31 -13.44 17.89
C SER A 84 9.32 -11.94 17.60
N TRP A 85 9.29 -11.16 18.66
CA TRP A 85 9.32 -9.68 18.65
C TRP A 85 10.52 -9.18 19.44
N PRO A 86 11.14 -8.04 19.04
CA PRO A 86 12.29 -7.46 19.74
C PRO A 86 11.89 -6.67 21.01
N VAL A 87 10.62 -6.33 21.17
CA VAL A 87 10.14 -5.48 22.26
C VAL A 87 9.10 -6.22 23.10
N HIS A 88 9.43 -6.47 24.36
CA HIS A 88 8.56 -7.13 25.35
C HIS A 88 8.22 -6.20 26.52
N GLN A 89 9.02 -5.14 26.72
CA GLN A 89 8.83 -4.15 27.78
C GLN A 89 9.30 -2.77 27.29
N PRO A 90 8.84 -1.68 27.93
CA PRO A 90 9.16 -0.33 27.46
C PRO A 90 10.65 0.00 27.30
N GLY A 91 11.51 -0.61 28.12
CA GLY A 91 12.96 -0.40 28.06
C GLY A 91 13.63 -0.94 26.78
N ASP A 92 13.03 -1.95 26.16
CA ASP A 92 13.60 -2.62 24.98
C ASP A 92 13.63 -1.69 23.76
N TRP A 93 12.78 -0.66 23.70
CA TRP A 93 12.81 0.37 22.66
C TRP A 93 14.17 1.06 22.54
N ALA A 94 14.97 1.13 23.63
CA ALA A 94 16.30 1.72 23.60
C ALA A 94 17.29 0.95 22.71
N ALA A 95 17.02 -0.34 22.43
CA ALA A 95 17.84 -1.18 21.56
C ALA A 95 17.46 -1.05 20.07
N ILE A 96 16.33 -0.40 19.75
CA ILE A 96 15.90 -0.15 18.39
C ILE A 96 16.73 1.00 17.81
N ALA A 97 17.80 0.64 17.10
CA ALA A 97 18.74 1.57 16.49
C ALA A 97 18.50 1.72 14.99
N GLU A 98 18.99 2.82 14.42
CA GLU A 98 19.05 3.03 12.98
C GLU A 98 19.82 1.89 12.30
N ARG A 99 19.35 1.50 11.12
CA ARG A 99 19.96 0.48 10.26
C ARG A 99 20.22 1.07 8.88
N PRO A 100 21.22 0.57 8.13
CA PRO A 100 21.37 0.96 6.73
C PRO A 100 20.13 0.59 5.89
N GLY A 101 19.64 1.53 5.08
CA GLY A 101 18.45 1.34 4.24
C GLY A 101 18.65 0.41 3.04
N ASP A 102 19.87 -0.10 2.85
CA ASP A 102 20.29 -0.97 1.75
C ASP A 102 20.91 -2.30 2.24
N MET A 103 20.49 -2.79 3.40
CA MET A 103 20.97 -4.07 3.96
C MET A 103 19.82 -5.05 4.23
N GLY A 104 20.16 -6.34 4.22
CA GLY A 104 19.23 -7.42 4.57
C GLY A 104 17.96 -7.41 3.73
N ALA A 105 16.81 -7.51 4.39
CA ALA A 105 15.51 -7.53 3.73
C ALA A 105 15.21 -6.25 2.92
N LEU A 106 15.74 -5.09 3.32
CA LEU A 106 15.59 -3.84 2.55
C LEU A 106 16.37 -3.91 1.24
N ALA A 107 17.62 -4.43 1.25
CA ALA A 107 18.42 -4.66 0.04
C ALA A 107 17.77 -5.66 -0.92
N GLU A 108 17.14 -6.71 -0.37
CA GLU A 108 16.38 -7.68 -1.16
C GLU A 108 15.22 -7.00 -1.91
N GLN A 109 14.48 -6.11 -1.25
CA GLN A 109 13.40 -5.36 -1.89
C GLN A 109 13.90 -4.36 -2.93
N LEU A 110 15.05 -3.71 -2.72
CA LEU A 110 15.71 -2.88 -3.75
C LEU A 110 16.06 -3.72 -4.98
N THR A 111 16.58 -4.93 -4.76
CA THR A 111 16.87 -5.89 -5.85
C THR A 111 15.60 -6.28 -6.60
N ALA A 112 14.52 -6.59 -5.90
CA ALA A 112 13.24 -6.91 -6.53
C ALA A 112 12.70 -5.74 -7.38
N VAL A 113 12.75 -4.51 -6.88
CA VAL A 113 12.36 -3.31 -7.64
C VAL A 113 13.20 -3.15 -8.90
N ARG A 114 14.52 -3.29 -8.80
CA ARG A 114 15.45 -3.17 -9.93
C ARG A 114 15.16 -4.21 -11.01
N LEU A 115 15.02 -5.47 -10.63
CA LEU A 115 14.72 -6.57 -11.54
C LEU A 115 13.34 -6.38 -12.19
N LEU A 116 12.34 -5.98 -11.41
CA LEU A 116 10.99 -5.73 -11.91
C LEU A 116 10.98 -4.56 -12.90
N ARG A 117 11.65 -3.44 -12.57
CA ARG A 117 11.73 -2.28 -13.48
C ARG A 117 12.43 -2.61 -14.79
N ALA A 118 13.45 -3.47 -14.76
CA ALA A 118 14.15 -3.90 -15.95
C ALA A 118 13.29 -4.80 -16.86
N ALA A 119 12.37 -5.57 -16.29
CA ALA A 119 11.54 -6.54 -17.02
C ALA A 119 10.14 -6.00 -17.42
N LEU A 120 9.63 -4.98 -16.72
CA LEU A 120 8.35 -4.36 -17.07
C LEU A 120 8.46 -3.48 -18.33
N PRO A 121 7.41 -3.41 -19.17
CA PRO A 121 7.30 -2.42 -20.22
C PRO A 121 7.51 -1.00 -19.66
N ALA A 122 8.11 -0.12 -20.47
CA ALA A 122 8.47 1.23 -20.03
C ALA A 122 7.25 2.11 -19.72
N ASP A 123 6.12 1.80 -20.33
CA ASP A 123 4.84 2.49 -20.14
C ASP A 123 4.02 1.96 -18.95
N VAL A 124 4.46 0.89 -18.26
CA VAL A 124 3.80 0.40 -17.04
C VAL A 124 4.40 1.08 -15.81
N PRO A 125 3.68 1.99 -15.12
CA PRO A 125 4.15 2.59 -13.88
C PRO A 125 4.41 1.55 -12.78
N LEU A 126 5.44 1.78 -11.97
CA LEU A 126 5.81 0.94 -10.83
C LEU A 126 5.85 1.74 -9.54
N VAL A 127 5.05 1.31 -8.55
CA VAL A 127 5.10 1.87 -7.20
C VAL A 127 5.53 0.80 -6.20
N GLN A 128 6.42 1.18 -5.27
CA GLN A 128 6.89 0.29 -4.21
C GLN A 128 6.12 0.53 -2.93
N THR A 129 5.70 -0.55 -2.27
CA THR A 129 5.09 -0.47 -0.94
C THR A 129 6.14 -0.16 0.11
N VAL A 130 5.90 0.91 0.86
CA VAL A 130 6.67 1.32 2.03
C VAL A 130 5.69 1.46 3.20
N PHE A 131 6.12 1.06 4.39
CA PHE A 131 5.28 1.22 5.59
C PHE A 131 5.65 2.49 6.34
N THR A 132 4.65 3.14 6.95
CA THR A 132 4.92 4.30 7.83
C THR A 132 5.78 3.88 9.02
N PRO A 133 6.66 4.74 9.52
CA PRO A 133 7.52 4.40 10.66
C PRO A 133 6.73 3.93 11.90
N LEU A 134 5.57 4.52 12.15
CA LEU A 134 4.68 4.08 13.24
C LEU A 134 4.12 2.67 13.02
N ALA A 135 3.78 2.32 11.77
CA ALA A 135 3.33 0.97 11.42
C ALA A 135 4.45 -0.07 11.62
N VAL A 136 5.70 0.31 11.31
CA VAL A 136 6.88 -0.54 11.54
C VAL A 136 7.06 -0.80 13.04
N LEU A 137 6.99 0.23 13.90
CA LEU A 137 7.03 0.02 15.35
C LEU A 137 5.90 -0.90 15.82
N GLY A 138 4.71 -0.76 15.23
CA GLY A 138 3.54 -1.54 15.60
C GLY A 138 3.67 -3.05 15.40
N GLU A 139 4.55 -3.49 14.50
CA GLU A 139 4.86 -4.91 14.28
C GLU A 139 6.09 -5.39 15.10
N MET A 140 6.71 -4.54 15.91
CA MET A 140 7.83 -4.93 16.81
C MET A 140 7.38 -5.38 18.19
N VAL A 141 6.09 -5.32 18.48
CA VAL A 141 5.41 -5.80 19.69
C VAL A 141 4.42 -6.91 19.30
N GLU A 142 4.09 -7.78 20.25
CA GLU A 142 3.11 -8.84 20.00
C GLU A 142 1.71 -8.29 19.76
N GLU A 143 1.29 -7.36 20.61
CA GLU A 143 -0.04 -6.75 20.53
C GLU A 143 0.05 -5.22 20.31
N PRO A 144 -0.71 -4.64 19.37
CA PRO A 144 -0.69 -3.19 19.12
C PRO A 144 -0.99 -2.33 20.36
N GLY A 145 -1.75 -2.88 21.31
CA GLY A 145 -2.04 -2.21 22.59
C GLY A 145 -0.83 -1.95 23.44
N GLU A 146 0.19 -2.80 23.34
CA GLU A 146 1.46 -2.62 24.09
C GLU A 146 2.21 -1.39 23.63
N LEU A 147 2.35 -1.18 22.31
CA LEU A 147 2.98 0.04 21.81
C LEU A 147 2.25 1.30 22.31
N ARG A 148 0.91 1.32 22.29
CA ARG A 148 0.13 2.45 22.82
C ARG A 148 0.39 2.69 24.31
N LEU A 149 0.51 1.64 25.10
CA LEU A 149 0.85 1.72 26.52
C LEU A 149 2.26 2.29 26.71
N HIS A 150 3.23 1.81 25.92
CA HIS A 150 4.61 2.28 25.96
C HIS A 150 4.73 3.75 25.53
N MET A 151 4.00 4.18 24.50
CA MET A 151 3.92 5.59 24.07
C MET A 151 3.47 6.52 25.20
N ARG A 152 2.51 6.08 26.03
CA ARG A 152 2.00 6.85 27.17
C ARG A 152 2.97 6.87 28.35
N ASN A 153 3.54 5.71 28.67
CA ASN A 153 4.33 5.54 29.90
C ASN A 153 5.79 5.98 29.73
N GLN A 154 6.37 5.79 28.53
CA GLN A 154 7.77 6.10 28.22
C GLN A 154 7.93 6.78 26.85
N PRO A 155 7.29 7.93 26.61
CA PRO A 155 7.24 8.57 25.31
C PRO A 155 8.62 8.89 24.72
N LYS A 156 9.59 9.26 25.57
CA LYS A 156 10.94 9.60 25.10
C LYS A 156 11.67 8.42 24.46
N VAL A 157 11.56 7.24 25.05
CA VAL A 157 12.24 6.02 24.56
C VAL A 157 11.60 5.56 23.24
N VAL A 158 10.26 5.56 23.20
CA VAL A 158 9.51 5.19 21.97
C VAL A 158 9.80 6.19 20.84
N ARG A 159 9.87 7.50 21.11
CA ARG A 159 10.27 8.50 20.10
C ARG A 159 11.68 8.27 19.59
N GLY A 160 12.62 7.85 20.44
CA GLY A 160 13.97 7.49 20.01
C GLY A 160 13.97 6.33 19.00
N ALA A 161 13.19 5.29 19.26
CA ALA A 161 13.01 4.16 18.36
C ALA A 161 12.33 4.59 17.05
N LEU A 162 11.27 5.39 17.13
CA LEU A 162 10.55 5.92 15.96
C LEU A 162 11.46 6.76 15.07
N GLU A 163 12.31 7.58 15.66
CA GLU A 163 13.33 8.36 14.96
C GLU A 163 14.37 7.46 14.26
N ALA A 164 14.86 6.43 14.93
CA ALA A 164 15.82 5.48 14.37
C ALA A 164 15.24 4.71 13.17
N VAL A 165 13.99 4.24 13.31
CA VAL A 165 13.25 3.58 12.22
C VAL A 165 13.05 4.54 11.05
N THR A 166 12.65 5.77 11.33
CA THR A 166 12.45 6.79 10.29
C THR A 166 13.71 7.02 9.48
N ARG A 167 14.87 7.23 10.14
CA ARG A 167 16.15 7.41 9.42
C ARG A 167 16.53 6.20 8.57
N THR A 168 16.25 4.98 9.05
CA THR A 168 16.43 3.76 8.26
C THR A 168 15.60 3.81 6.98
N PHE A 169 14.32 4.16 7.09
CA PHE A 169 13.42 4.23 5.95
C PHE A 169 13.70 5.44 5.04
N GLU A 170 14.20 6.54 5.56
CA GLU A 170 14.73 7.64 4.72
C GLU A 170 15.86 7.14 3.83
N GLY A 171 16.82 6.39 4.37
CA GLY A 171 17.88 5.75 3.59
C GLY A 171 17.34 4.78 2.54
N TYR A 172 16.34 3.96 2.89
CA TYR A 172 15.70 3.03 1.98
C TYR A 172 14.95 3.74 0.84
N VAL A 173 14.12 4.73 1.16
CA VAL A 173 13.33 5.50 0.19
C VAL A 173 14.23 6.29 -0.75
N ALA A 174 15.35 6.83 -0.26
CA ALA A 174 16.34 7.49 -1.12
C ALA A 174 16.92 6.52 -2.16
N ARG A 175 17.22 5.27 -1.80
CA ARG A 175 17.68 4.23 -2.73
C ARG A 175 16.59 3.81 -3.72
N LEU A 176 15.33 3.72 -3.29
CA LEU A 176 14.20 3.40 -4.18
C LEU A 176 14.06 4.40 -5.33
N ARG A 177 14.32 5.69 -5.09
CA ARG A 177 14.33 6.71 -6.16
C ARG A 177 15.36 6.39 -7.26
N ASP A 178 16.52 5.91 -6.86
CA ASP A 178 17.60 5.57 -7.80
C ASP A 178 17.21 4.38 -8.71
N GLU A 179 16.28 3.52 -8.26
CA GLU A 179 15.76 2.36 -9.00
C GLU A 179 14.64 2.72 -10.00
N ARG A 180 14.39 4.00 -10.26
CA ARG A 180 13.43 4.52 -11.25
C ARG A 180 11.98 4.03 -11.03
N ILE A 181 11.53 4.03 -9.78
CA ILE A 181 10.12 3.88 -9.46
C ILE A 181 9.32 5.14 -9.85
N ASP A 182 8.02 5.01 -10.06
CA ASP A 182 7.13 6.13 -10.33
C ASP A 182 6.57 6.77 -9.04
N GLY A 183 6.73 6.10 -7.92
CA GLY A 183 6.32 6.57 -6.60
C GLY A 183 6.38 5.49 -5.54
N ILE A 184 6.00 5.85 -4.31
CA ILE A 184 5.80 4.91 -3.21
C ILE A 184 4.32 4.77 -2.89
N TYR A 185 3.94 3.56 -2.45
CA TYR A 185 2.67 3.26 -1.83
C TYR A 185 2.89 3.20 -0.31
N LEU A 186 2.73 4.35 0.35
CA LEU A 186 2.97 4.50 1.79
C LEU A 186 1.78 3.97 2.58
N ALA A 187 1.97 2.88 3.31
CA ALA A 187 0.91 2.15 4.00
C ALA A 187 0.91 2.39 5.50
N THR A 188 -0.21 2.86 6.05
CA THR A 188 -0.40 3.15 7.47
C THR A 188 -0.78 1.92 8.30
N VAL A 189 -1.15 0.82 7.64
CA VAL A 189 -1.62 -0.44 8.23
C VAL A 189 -2.75 -0.19 9.26
N ASP A 190 -2.59 -0.61 10.50
CA ASP A 190 -3.62 -0.49 11.55
C ASP A 190 -3.64 0.90 12.23
N TRP A 191 -2.57 1.69 12.07
CA TRP A 191 -2.31 2.85 12.92
C TRP A 191 -3.12 4.09 12.55
N ALA A 192 -3.50 4.26 11.29
CA ALA A 192 -4.39 5.35 10.87
C ALA A 192 -5.87 4.95 10.97
N SER A 193 -6.27 4.35 12.08
CA SER A 193 -7.64 3.93 12.38
C SER A 193 -8.04 4.34 13.80
N ARG A 194 -9.30 4.79 13.96
CA ARG A 194 -9.89 5.12 15.27
C ARG A 194 -9.98 3.92 16.22
N ASN A 195 -9.68 2.73 15.75
CA ASN A 195 -9.56 1.55 16.61
C ASN A 195 -8.27 1.59 17.45
N LEU A 196 -7.22 2.21 16.94
CA LEU A 196 -5.93 2.31 17.66
C LEU A 196 -5.55 3.75 18.02
N MET A 197 -5.83 4.74 17.17
CA MET A 197 -5.35 6.10 17.35
C MET A 197 -6.48 7.12 17.20
N SER A 198 -6.47 8.16 18.02
CA SER A 198 -7.21 9.37 17.73
C SER A 198 -6.54 10.16 16.59
N PRO A 199 -7.25 11.07 15.91
CA PRO A 199 -6.63 11.99 14.94
C PRO A 199 -5.48 12.80 15.56
N GLU A 200 -5.63 13.23 16.81
CA GLU A 200 -4.64 14.01 17.56
C GLU A 200 -3.39 13.17 17.81
N ASP A 201 -3.56 11.93 18.30
CA ASP A 201 -2.45 11.00 18.53
C ASP A 201 -1.70 10.70 17.23
N TYR A 202 -2.42 10.46 16.12
CA TYR A 202 -1.75 10.19 14.84
C TYR A 202 -1.01 11.44 14.31
N ARG A 203 -1.57 12.63 14.51
CA ARG A 203 -0.92 13.89 14.14
C ARG A 203 0.38 14.11 14.90
N GLU A 204 0.46 13.61 16.14
CA GLU A 204 1.65 13.70 16.99
C GLU A 204 2.69 12.59 16.71
N TRP A 205 2.23 11.34 16.52
CA TRP A 205 3.08 10.15 16.50
C TRP A 205 3.33 9.54 15.11
N GLY A 206 2.46 9.81 14.15
CA GLY A 206 2.59 9.27 12.79
C GLY A 206 3.03 10.34 11.80
N ARG A 207 2.20 11.39 11.68
CA ARG A 207 2.32 12.40 10.63
C ARG A 207 3.72 13.01 10.43
N PRO A 208 4.48 13.45 11.45
CA PRO A 208 5.79 14.08 11.24
C PRO A 208 6.79 13.15 10.54
N TYR A 209 6.70 11.87 10.81
CA TYR A 209 7.59 10.85 10.28
C TYR A 209 7.18 10.40 8.87
N ASP A 210 5.87 10.31 8.60
CA ASP A 210 5.34 10.02 7.27
C ASP A 210 5.74 11.10 6.26
N LEU A 211 5.61 12.37 6.64
CA LEU A 211 5.94 13.50 5.77
C LEU A 211 7.41 13.54 5.37
N ARG A 212 8.32 13.12 6.26
CA ARG A 212 9.75 13.01 5.95
C ARG A 212 10.01 11.99 4.81
N LEU A 213 9.31 10.86 4.83
CA LEU A 213 9.43 9.88 3.75
C LEU A 213 8.84 10.40 2.44
N LEU A 214 7.69 11.06 2.49
CA LEU A 214 7.03 11.63 1.32
C LEU A 214 7.82 12.78 0.71
N GLU A 215 8.52 13.57 1.50
CA GLU A 215 9.40 14.65 1.01
C GLU A 215 10.50 14.12 0.09
N LEU A 216 11.08 12.96 0.42
CA LEU A 216 12.13 12.34 -0.40
C LEU A 216 11.67 11.94 -1.80
N VAL A 217 10.37 11.72 -1.98
CA VAL A 217 9.74 11.29 -3.24
C VAL A 217 8.80 12.34 -3.83
N ALA A 218 8.79 13.56 -3.32
CA ALA A 218 7.85 14.62 -3.73
C ALA A 218 7.88 14.93 -5.23
N GLY A 219 9.02 14.67 -5.91
CA GLY A 219 9.16 14.85 -7.37
C GLY A 219 8.64 13.69 -8.21
N LEU A 220 8.20 12.58 -7.61
CA LEU A 220 7.69 11.42 -8.33
C LEU A 220 6.18 11.57 -8.57
N PRO A 221 5.66 11.16 -9.75
CA PRO A 221 4.29 11.46 -10.14
C PRO A 221 3.23 10.59 -9.46
N PHE A 222 3.61 9.45 -8.87
CA PHE A 222 2.64 8.45 -8.43
C PHE A 222 2.82 8.03 -6.95
N ASN A 223 2.98 9.00 -6.06
CA ASN A 223 2.97 8.72 -4.62
C ASN A 223 1.53 8.49 -4.15
N VAL A 224 1.31 7.42 -3.38
CA VAL A 224 0.02 6.99 -2.85
C VAL A 224 0.09 6.87 -1.35
N LEU A 225 -0.91 7.42 -0.63
CA LEU A 225 -1.13 7.10 0.77
C LEU A 225 -2.22 6.03 0.89
N HIS A 226 -1.90 4.89 1.50
CA HIS A 226 -2.87 3.85 1.80
C HIS A 226 -3.31 3.92 3.26
N VAL A 227 -4.58 4.26 3.47
CA VAL A 227 -5.22 4.34 4.78
C VAL A 227 -6.06 3.09 4.98
N CYS A 228 -5.44 2.08 5.60
CA CYS A 228 -5.99 0.74 5.75
C CYS A 228 -7.08 0.68 6.86
N LYS A 229 -7.75 -0.47 6.93
CA LYS A 229 -8.67 -0.87 8.00
C LYS A 229 -9.97 -0.08 8.08
N ARG A 230 -10.81 -0.55 9.01
CA ARG A 230 -12.11 0.04 9.35
C ARG A 230 -11.94 1.29 10.21
N ARG A 231 -12.94 2.20 10.16
CA ARG A 231 -12.96 3.44 10.92
C ARG A 231 -11.67 4.26 10.73
N ASN A 232 -11.17 4.26 9.48
CA ASN A 232 -9.91 4.89 9.13
C ASN A 232 -9.94 6.42 9.25
N LEU A 233 -8.75 6.99 9.31
CA LEU A 233 -8.55 8.43 9.46
C LEU A 233 -8.38 9.15 8.11
N LEU A 234 -8.88 8.60 6.99
CA LEU A 234 -8.63 9.11 5.64
C LEU A 234 -8.74 10.64 5.54
N LEU A 235 -9.80 11.21 6.09
CA LEU A 235 -10.10 12.65 5.95
C LEU A 235 -9.12 13.56 6.72
N GLU A 236 -8.25 13.01 7.55
CA GLU A 236 -7.20 13.74 8.27
C GLU A 236 -5.92 13.94 7.44
N PHE A 237 -5.87 13.35 6.24
CA PHE A 237 -4.68 13.33 5.37
C PHE A 237 -4.81 14.23 4.13
N ALA A 238 -5.80 15.13 4.08
CA ALA A 238 -6.05 15.97 2.90
C ALA A 238 -4.88 16.85 2.46
N ASP A 239 -3.94 17.13 3.35
CA ASP A 239 -2.76 17.96 3.11
C ASP A 239 -1.46 17.15 2.94
N TYR A 240 -1.54 15.81 2.83
CA TYR A 240 -0.39 14.99 2.48
C TYR A 240 0.00 15.18 1.01
N PRO A 241 1.31 15.29 0.70
CA PRO A 241 1.79 15.55 -0.66
C PRO A 241 1.80 14.25 -1.50
N VAL A 242 0.61 13.69 -1.74
CA VAL A 242 0.41 12.46 -2.52
C VAL A 242 -0.50 12.70 -3.72
N ALA A 243 -0.28 11.94 -4.80
CA ALA A 243 -1.11 12.02 -6.00
C ALA A 243 -2.43 11.26 -5.86
N ALA A 244 -2.45 10.21 -5.03
CA ALA A 244 -3.65 9.41 -4.81
C ALA A 244 -3.76 8.90 -3.37
N TYR A 245 -5.01 8.61 -2.97
CA TYR A 245 -5.37 7.98 -1.71
C TYR A 245 -5.98 6.62 -1.98
N SER A 246 -5.48 5.59 -1.27
CA SER A 246 -5.99 4.22 -1.36
C SER A 246 -6.64 3.82 -0.05
N TYR A 247 -7.85 3.29 -0.11
CA TYR A 247 -8.57 2.79 1.06
C TYR A 247 -9.76 1.91 0.61
N ASP A 248 -10.36 1.20 1.54
CA ASP A 248 -11.61 0.45 1.28
C ASP A 248 -12.83 1.36 1.45
N ALA A 249 -13.33 1.88 0.32
CA ALA A 249 -14.52 2.73 0.26
C ALA A 249 -15.83 1.94 0.40
N ASN A 250 -15.78 0.61 0.29
CA ASN A 250 -16.96 -0.26 0.43
C ASN A 250 -17.19 -0.72 1.88
N ASP A 251 -16.21 -0.52 2.79
CA ASP A 251 -16.45 -0.71 4.22
C ASP A 251 -17.35 0.42 4.77
N PRO A 252 -18.52 0.10 5.36
CA PRO A 252 -19.50 1.11 5.79
C PRO A 252 -19.01 1.99 6.95
N THR A 253 -17.90 1.65 7.60
CA THR A 253 -17.32 2.45 8.69
C THR A 253 -16.30 3.47 8.19
N ASN A 254 -15.91 3.38 6.92
CA ASN A 254 -14.99 4.30 6.25
C ASN A 254 -15.78 5.41 5.51
N PRO A 255 -15.13 6.52 5.15
CA PRO A 255 -15.78 7.54 4.34
C PRO A 255 -16.28 6.95 3.00
N PRO A 256 -17.55 7.16 2.62
CA PRO A 256 -18.04 6.82 1.29
C PRO A 256 -17.22 7.54 0.20
N LEU A 257 -17.11 6.93 -0.98
CA LEU A 257 -16.31 7.47 -2.08
C LEU A 257 -16.71 8.88 -2.48
N GLU A 258 -18.01 9.18 -2.49
CA GLU A 258 -18.57 10.52 -2.79
C GLU A 258 -18.08 11.58 -1.78
N ASN A 259 -18.04 11.21 -0.50
CA ASN A 259 -17.58 12.08 0.57
C ASN A 259 -16.07 12.33 0.46
N ALA A 260 -15.30 11.29 0.19
CA ALA A 260 -13.86 11.42 -0.02
C ALA A 260 -13.55 12.31 -1.22
N LEU A 261 -14.18 12.10 -2.37
CA LEU A 261 -14.00 12.91 -3.60
C LEU A 261 -14.28 14.41 -3.38
N SER A 262 -15.26 14.74 -2.55
CA SER A 262 -15.63 16.14 -2.27
C SER A 262 -14.70 16.83 -1.28
N ARG A 263 -13.97 16.09 -0.44
CA ARG A 263 -13.21 16.62 0.69
C ARG A 263 -11.69 16.48 0.54
N MET A 264 -11.23 15.59 -0.32
CA MET A 264 -9.82 15.26 -0.48
C MET A 264 -9.30 15.73 -1.84
N PRO A 265 -8.09 16.29 -1.91
CA PRO A 265 -7.42 16.50 -3.18
C PRO A 265 -6.94 15.16 -3.78
N GLY A 266 -6.38 15.20 -5.00
CA GLY A 266 -5.79 14.02 -5.63
C GLY A 266 -6.81 13.01 -6.15
N ALA A 267 -6.32 11.85 -6.61
CA ALA A 267 -7.12 10.76 -7.13
C ALA A 267 -7.42 9.71 -6.03
N PHE A 268 -8.36 8.80 -6.31
CA PHE A 268 -8.69 7.68 -5.43
C PHE A 268 -8.36 6.36 -6.09
N MET A 269 -7.72 5.48 -5.33
CA MET A 269 -7.37 4.13 -5.71
C MET A 269 -8.18 3.16 -4.84
N GLY A 270 -9.14 2.47 -5.44
CA GLY A 270 -10.07 1.60 -4.72
C GLY A 270 -11.39 1.43 -5.45
N GLY A 271 -12.47 1.24 -4.69
CA GLY A 271 -13.84 1.10 -5.18
C GLY A 271 -14.29 -0.34 -5.36
N ILE A 272 -13.41 -1.32 -5.14
CA ILE A 272 -13.72 -2.75 -5.23
C ILE A 272 -13.34 -3.44 -3.91
N SER A 273 -14.31 -4.09 -3.28
CA SER A 273 -14.10 -4.80 -2.02
C SER A 273 -13.21 -6.03 -2.22
N HIS A 274 -12.08 -6.08 -1.49
CA HIS A 274 -11.14 -7.19 -1.55
C HIS A 274 -11.59 -8.40 -0.71
N GLU A 275 -12.40 -8.20 0.33
CA GLU A 275 -12.85 -9.24 1.24
C GLU A 275 -14.24 -9.79 0.87
N ASP A 276 -15.04 -9.06 0.08
CA ASP A 276 -16.43 -9.41 -0.25
C ASP A 276 -16.62 -9.64 -1.76
N ALA A 277 -16.73 -8.59 -2.56
CA ALA A 277 -17.07 -8.72 -3.97
C ALA A 277 -16.04 -9.54 -4.77
N LEU A 278 -14.75 -9.33 -4.53
CA LEU A 278 -13.68 -10.12 -5.17
C LEU A 278 -13.65 -11.59 -4.73
N GLN A 279 -14.22 -11.94 -3.58
CA GLN A 279 -14.30 -13.32 -3.09
C GLN A 279 -15.60 -14.01 -3.46
N ALA A 280 -16.54 -13.31 -4.11
CA ALA A 280 -17.83 -13.88 -4.52
C ALA A 280 -17.65 -14.98 -5.56
N ARG A 281 -18.57 -15.95 -5.56
CA ARG A 281 -18.58 -17.07 -6.53
C ARG A 281 -18.93 -16.63 -7.95
N SER A 282 -19.70 -15.54 -8.10
CA SER A 282 -20.09 -14.94 -9.37
C SER A 282 -19.43 -13.57 -9.54
N PRO A 283 -19.01 -13.18 -10.76
CA PRO A 283 -18.50 -11.85 -11.04
C PRO A 283 -19.51 -10.70 -10.88
N ASP A 284 -20.80 -10.99 -10.74
CA ASP A 284 -21.85 -9.96 -10.73
C ASP A 284 -21.60 -8.87 -9.67
N ARG A 285 -21.20 -9.27 -8.47
CA ARG A 285 -20.94 -8.32 -7.37
C ARG A 285 -19.75 -7.41 -7.67
N VAL A 286 -18.65 -7.95 -8.17
CA VAL A 286 -17.48 -7.14 -8.50
C VAL A 286 -17.75 -6.19 -9.68
N LEU A 287 -18.56 -6.62 -10.64
CA LEU A 287 -19.01 -5.77 -11.75
C LEU A 287 -19.95 -4.67 -11.29
N GLU A 288 -20.83 -4.94 -10.32
CA GLU A 288 -21.69 -3.94 -9.71
C GLU A 288 -20.89 -2.86 -8.99
N GLU A 289 -19.91 -3.26 -8.14
CA GLU A 289 -19.05 -2.31 -7.45
C GLU A 289 -18.20 -1.47 -8.41
N PHE A 290 -17.62 -2.08 -9.45
CA PHE A 290 -16.88 -1.37 -10.50
C PHE A 290 -17.76 -0.33 -11.20
N ARG A 291 -18.97 -0.71 -11.62
CA ARG A 291 -19.93 0.21 -12.29
C ARG A 291 -20.29 1.36 -11.36
N ARG A 292 -20.66 1.05 -10.10
CA ARG A 292 -20.99 2.07 -9.09
C ARG A 292 -19.86 3.07 -8.88
N ALA A 293 -18.63 2.58 -8.69
CA ALA A 293 -17.48 3.46 -8.52
C ALA A 293 -17.22 4.32 -9.77
N SER A 294 -17.37 3.75 -10.96
CA SER A 294 -17.28 4.48 -12.23
C SER A 294 -18.33 5.58 -12.37
N GLU A 295 -19.58 5.30 -11.98
CA GLU A 295 -20.68 6.28 -11.98
C GLU A 295 -20.43 7.42 -10.99
N ILE A 296 -20.06 7.11 -9.75
CA ILE A 296 -19.77 8.10 -8.70
C ILE A 296 -18.64 9.05 -9.11
N THR A 297 -17.58 8.50 -9.71
CA THR A 297 -16.39 9.27 -10.07
C THR A 297 -16.50 9.96 -11.43
N GLY A 298 -17.47 9.55 -12.26
CA GLY A 298 -17.50 9.91 -13.68
C GLY A 298 -16.25 9.44 -14.43
N GLY A 299 -15.55 8.44 -13.90
CA GLY A 299 -14.28 7.94 -14.41
C GLY A 299 -13.09 8.89 -14.21
N ARG A 300 -13.23 9.97 -13.45
CA ARG A 300 -12.18 10.95 -13.21
C ARG A 300 -11.60 10.84 -11.81
N ARG A 301 -10.31 11.14 -11.66
CA ARG A 301 -9.60 11.05 -10.38
C ARG A 301 -9.79 9.68 -9.70
N TRP A 302 -9.91 8.63 -10.51
CA TRP A 302 -10.17 7.28 -10.04
C TRP A 302 -9.29 6.25 -10.75
N LEU A 303 -8.65 5.42 -9.96
CA LEU A 303 -7.92 4.23 -10.37
C LEU A 303 -8.66 3.03 -9.77
N ALA A 304 -9.28 2.22 -10.62
CA ALA A 304 -10.01 1.05 -10.17
C ALA A 304 -9.05 0.04 -9.52
N ALA A 305 -9.31 -0.30 -8.27
CA ALA A 305 -8.39 -1.09 -7.48
C ALA A 305 -9.13 -1.77 -6.31
N PRO A 306 -8.51 -2.78 -5.66
CA PRO A 306 -9.06 -3.33 -4.43
C PRO A 306 -8.88 -2.36 -3.27
N GLY A 307 -9.74 -2.48 -2.26
CA GLY A 307 -9.62 -1.69 -1.01
C GLY A 307 -8.36 -1.99 -0.19
N CYS A 308 -7.74 -3.16 -0.39
CA CYS A 308 -6.43 -3.58 0.15
C CYS A 308 -5.88 -4.74 -0.70
N SER A 309 -4.78 -5.36 -0.28
CA SER A 309 -4.22 -6.56 -0.94
C SER A 309 -5.28 -7.66 -1.05
N ILE A 310 -5.45 -8.23 -2.25
CA ILE A 310 -6.40 -9.31 -2.48
C ILE A 310 -5.92 -10.60 -1.82
N PRO A 311 -6.83 -11.43 -1.28
CA PRO A 311 -6.48 -12.77 -0.79
C PRO A 311 -5.91 -13.64 -1.92
N PRO A 312 -4.95 -14.54 -1.63
CA PRO A 312 -4.37 -15.43 -2.65
C PRO A 312 -5.39 -16.36 -3.34
N ALA A 313 -6.51 -16.63 -2.66
CA ALA A 313 -7.58 -17.48 -3.20
C ALA A 313 -8.64 -16.69 -4.00
N THR A 314 -8.39 -15.42 -4.33
CA THR A 314 -9.32 -14.61 -5.13
C THR A 314 -9.60 -15.29 -6.47
N PRO A 315 -10.89 -15.53 -6.85
CA PRO A 315 -11.22 -16.19 -8.09
C PRO A 315 -10.74 -15.40 -9.32
N ALA A 316 -9.94 -16.03 -10.16
CA ALA A 316 -9.44 -15.44 -11.41
C ALA A 316 -10.56 -14.92 -12.33
N ALA A 317 -11.73 -15.57 -12.30
CA ALA A 317 -12.91 -15.14 -13.04
C ALA A 317 -13.35 -13.72 -12.68
N ASN A 318 -13.27 -13.34 -11.40
CA ASN A 318 -13.64 -12.00 -10.93
C ASN A 318 -12.64 -10.94 -11.43
N LEU A 319 -11.34 -11.24 -11.39
CA LEU A 319 -10.30 -10.36 -11.93
C LEU A 319 -10.44 -10.15 -13.44
N LYS A 320 -10.66 -11.24 -14.20
CA LYS A 320 -10.88 -11.18 -15.64
C LYS A 320 -12.15 -10.43 -16.03
N ALA A 321 -13.21 -10.59 -15.25
CA ALA A 321 -14.47 -9.89 -15.48
C ALA A 321 -14.32 -8.37 -15.31
N VAL A 322 -13.64 -7.91 -14.26
CA VAL A 322 -13.38 -6.48 -14.05
C VAL A 322 -12.44 -5.93 -15.13
N ARG A 323 -11.41 -6.70 -15.54
CA ARG A 323 -10.54 -6.29 -16.65
C ARG A 323 -11.35 -6.07 -17.93
N ALA A 324 -12.19 -7.04 -18.29
CA ALA A 324 -13.06 -6.93 -19.47
C ALA A 324 -14.06 -5.77 -19.36
N ALA A 325 -14.61 -5.51 -18.17
CA ALA A 325 -15.50 -4.38 -17.95
C ALA A 325 -14.78 -3.04 -18.11
N ALA A 326 -13.56 -2.92 -17.58
CA ALA A 326 -12.75 -1.71 -17.77
C ALA A 326 -12.45 -1.45 -19.25
N ASP A 327 -12.08 -2.49 -20.01
CA ASP A 327 -11.81 -2.37 -21.46
C ASP A 327 -13.05 -2.02 -22.29
N ALA A 328 -14.23 -2.45 -21.84
CA ALA A 328 -15.50 -2.13 -22.49
C ALA A 328 -16.03 -0.74 -22.13
N THR A 329 -15.58 -0.16 -21.04
CA THR A 329 -16.00 1.18 -20.58
C THR A 329 -15.42 2.24 -21.51
N ARG A 330 -16.29 3.17 -21.97
CA ARG A 330 -15.88 4.36 -22.72
C ARG A 330 -16.28 5.58 -21.92
N LEU A 331 -15.28 6.38 -21.57
CA LEU A 331 -15.49 7.60 -20.81
C LEU A 331 -15.68 8.81 -21.75
N PRO A 332 -16.51 9.80 -21.37
CA PRO A 332 -16.65 11.03 -22.15
C PRO A 332 -15.30 11.76 -22.30
N GLN A 333 -15.01 12.19 -23.52
CA GLN A 333 -13.77 12.93 -23.87
C GLN A 333 -13.89 14.45 -23.61
N THR A 334 -14.97 14.87 -22.92
CA THR A 334 -15.25 16.30 -22.65
C THR A 334 -14.84 16.72 -21.23
#